data_41a450ea5789c24d9b4bf4a8912caaf6
#
_entry.id   41a450ea5789c24d9b4bf4a8912caaf6
#
_cell.length_a   1.000
_cell.length_b   1.000
_cell.length_c   1.000
_cell.angle_alpha   90.00
_cell.angle_beta   90.00
_cell.angle_gamma   90.00
#
_symmetry.space_group_name_H-M   'P 1'
#
loop_
_entity.id
_entity.type
_entity.pdbx_description
1 polymer ?
#
loop_
_entity_poly.entity_id
_entity_poly.type
_entity_poly.pdbx_seq_one_letter_code
_entity_poly.pdbx_strand_id
1 'polypeptide(L)'
;MWKLFLATSVASIAAAQNCVPASNQQLIIYRAGSLTRAFAPLVKTFTCQTGIQVKDFALGSVDAGRQITAGGQAADLYAPADYLDIDLFMKPAGYADFNIVFARGKMVLAYSASGLAAKKLPPIAETGGTQAVANWYEILTKPGVAIGGGNPFLDPGAYRGPMIFQLAEAYYKKPNLYNNMLGHVVIAGSDPSAPTLGKGFDFQLTYEHNARATAQTNPDYRYVNLPDEINLSDPAKDAYYRQNAVVVLPGLGTTRSARTIAIPGAHVAWGITLMKDAPNRTNAIKFLQLLLSATGKSTLDENGPSPIWPARVSRADFRKLPESLRPLVKAERK
;
A
#
# COMPACT_ATOMS: atom_id res chain seq x y z
N MET A 1 -25.93 -40.86 -39.80
CA MET A 1 -24.50 -40.77 -39.48
C MET A 1 -24.31 -39.76 -38.36
N TRP A 2 -24.24 -40.24 -37.13
CA TRP A 2 -23.96 -39.41 -35.96
C TRP A 2 -22.46 -39.39 -35.71
N LYS A 3 -21.83 -38.22 -35.74
CA LYS A 3 -20.42 -38.03 -35.38
C LYS A 3 -20.31 -37.83 -33.86
N LEU A 4 -19.73 -38.79 -33.18
CA LEU A 4 -19.30 -38.66 -31.79
C LEU A 4 -18.09 -37.70 -31.72
N PHE A 5 -18.23 -36.58 -31.03
CA PHE A 5 -17.08 -35.74 -30.65
C PHE A 5 -16.55 -36.24 -29.30
N LEU A 6 -15.40 -36.89 -29.30
CA LEU A 6 -14.64 -37.17 -28.07
C LEU A 6 -14.02 -35.85 -27.61
N ALA A 7 -14.47 -35.32 -26.48
CA ALA A 7 -13.79 -34.27 -25.77
C ALA A 7 -12.66 -34.85 -24.92
N THR A 8 -11.43 -34.64 -25.35
CA THR A 8 -10.22 -34.95 -24.57
C THR A 8 -10.06 -33.89 -23.48
N SER A 9 -10.39 -34.21 -22.23
CA SER A 9 -10.07 -33.40 -21.08
C SER A 9 -8.56 -33.50 -20.78
N VAL A 10 -7.83 -32.41 -21.05
CA VAL A 10 -6.45 -32.27 -20.61
C VAL A 10 -6.47 -31.93 -19.12
N ALA A 11 -6.27 -32.94 -18.28
CA ALA A 11 -6.04 -32.73 -16.85
C ALA A 11 -4.67 -32.08 -16.67
N SER A 12 -4.64 -30.80 -16.29
CA SER A 12 -3.42 -30.13 -15.85
C SER A 12 -2.95 -30.74 -14.54
N ILE A 13 -1.95 -31.61 -14.62
CA ILE A 13 -1.25 -32.11 -13.44
C ILE A 13 -0.45 -30.95 -12.88
N ALA A 14 -0.95 -30.30 -11.83
CA ALA A 14 -0.16 -29.38 -11.02
C ALA A 14 0.98 -30.21 -10.39
N ALA A 15 2.20 -30.05 -10.91
CA ALA A 15 3.38 -30.66 -10.32
C ALA A 15 3.49 -30.15 -8.86
N ALA A 16 3.41 -31.06 -7.90
CA ALA A 16 3.68 -30.75 -6.50
C ALA A 16 5.12 -30.21 -6.42
N GLN A 17 5.29 -28.94 -6.10
CA GLN A 17 6.62 -28.35 -5.90
C GLN A 17 7.24 -29.04 -4.67
N ASN A 18 8.28 -29.84 -4.88
CA ASN A 18 9.08 -30.38 -3.79
C ASN A 18 9.81 -29.23 -3.10
N CYS A 19 9.38 -28.86 -1.90
CA CYS A 19 10.04 -27.84 -1.12
C CYS A 19 11.37 -28.31 -0.54
N VAL A 20 12.34 -27.44 -0.49
CA VAL A 20 13.62 -27.68 0.21
C VAL A 20 13.33 -27.86 1.70
N PRO A 21 13.99 -28.80 2.41
CA PRO A 21 13.83 -28.95 3.86
C PRO A 21 14.08 -27.66 4.62
N ALA A 22 13.35 -27.44 5.69
CA ALA A 22 13.51 -26.26 6.53
C ALA A 22 14.94 -26.16 7.07
N SER A 23 15.50 -24.96 7.03
CA SER A 23 16.81 -24.62 7.55
C SER A 23 16.69 -23.79 8.85
N ASN A 24 17.78 -23.67 9.59
CA ASN A 24 17.85 -22.77 10.75
C ASN A 24 18.06 -21.29 10.36
N GLN A 25 18.08 -20.98 9.06
CA GLN A 25 18.21 -19.61 8.57
C GLN A 25 16.90 -18.85 8.68
N GLN A 26 17.00 -17.54 8.89
CA GLN A 26 15.85 -16.67 9.06
C GLN A 26 15.89 -15.50 8.08
N LEU A 27 14.73 -14.91 7.88
CA LEU A 27 14.52 -13.61 7.23
C LEU A 27 13.47 -12.83 8.03
N ILE A 28 13.71 -11.56 8.32
CA ILE A 28 12.83 -10.71 9.11
C ILE A 28 12.35 -9.56 8.23
N ILE A 29 11.03 -9.52 7.96
CA ILE A 29 10.40 -8.52 7.10
C ILE A 29 9.43 -7.70 7.93
N TYR A 30 9.58 -6.37 7.90
CA TYR A 30 8.59 -5.41 8.35
C TYR A 30 7.96 -4.75 7.13
N ARG A 31 6.65 -4.88 6.98
CA ARG A 31 5.94 -4.39 5.79
C ARG A 31 4.59 -3.78 6.12
N ALA A 32 4.09 -3.00 5.17
CA ALA A 32 2.74 -2.46 5.21
C ALA A 32 1.67 -3.56 5.23
N GLY A 33 0.63 -3.36 6.01
CA GLY A 33 -0.55 -4.23 6.03
C GLY A 33 -1.20 -4.42 4.66
N SER A 34 -1.17 -3.39 3.81
CA SER A 34 -1.68 -3.43 2.44
C SER A 34 -0.97 -4.42 1.50
N LEU A 35 0.21 -4.91 1.86
CA LEU A 35 0.96 -5.92 1.11
C LEU A 35 0.63 -7.37 1.52
N THR A 36 -0.23 -7.59 2.53
CA THR A 36 -0.46 -8.92 3.10
C THR A 36 -0.85 -9.97 2.06
N ARG A 37 -1.77 -9.65 1.16
CA ARG A 37 -2.26 -10.58 0.14
C ARG A 37 -1.18 -10.98 -0.86
N ALA A 38 -0.26 -10.07 -1.23
CA ALA A 38 0.83 -10.35 -2.15
C ALA A 38 2.03 -11.01 -1.47
N PHE A 39 2.36 -10.61 -0.24
CA PHE A 39 3.53 -11.15 0.45
C PHE A 39 3.29 -12.57 0.99
N ALA A 40 2.07 -12.92 1.39
CA ALA A 40 1.80 -14.28 1.87
C ALA A 40 2.20 -15.38 0.86
N PRO A 41 1.78 -15.36 -0.42
CA PRO A 41 2.24 -16.33 -1.39
C PRO A 41 3.74 -16.19 -1.74
N LEU A 42 4.31 -14.97 -1.73
CA LEU A 42 5.75 -14.77 -1.94
C LEU A 42 6.58 -15.40 -0.82
N VAL A 43 6.19 -15.20 0.43
CA VAL A 43 6.83 -15.82 1.60
C VAL A 43 6.74 -17.35 1.50
N LYS A 44 5.57 -17.88 1.16
CA LYS A 44 5.40 -19.33 0.96
C LYS A 44 6.33 -19.87 -0.12
N THR A 45 6.39 -19.19 -1.27
CA THR A 45 7.28 -19.57 -2.38
C THR A 45 8.74 -19.50 -1.96
N PHE A 46 9.15 -18.41 -1.30
CA PHE A 46 10.51 -18.23 -0.81
C PHE A 46 10.93 -19.33 0.16
N THR A 47 10.08 -19.60 1.18
CA THR A 47 10.35 -20.67 2.16
C THR A 47 10.43 -22.04 1.49
N CYS A 48 9.53 -22.31 0.54
CA CYS A 48 9.56 -23.57 -0.22
C CYS A 48 10.85 -23.74 -1.04
N GLN A 49 11.29 -22.68 -1.71
CA GLN A 49 12.49 -22.73 -2.57
C GLN A 49 13.81 -22.75 -1.80
N THR A 50 13.85 -22.21 -0.59
CA THR A 50 15.10 -21.97 0.14
C THR A 50 15.23 -22.69 1.48
N GLY A 51 14.12 -23.16 2.05
CA GLY A 51 14.05 -23.67 3.43
C GLY A 51 14.17 -22.58 4.50
N ILE A 52 14.36 -21.30 4.12
CA ILE A 52 14.54 -20.18 5.04
C ILE A 52 13.22 -19.81 5.71
N GLN A 53 13.22 -19.68 7.04
CA GLN A 53 12.05 -19.29 7.82
C GLN A 53 11.86 -17.76 7.78
N VAL A 54 10.66 -17.31 7.47
CA VAL A 54 10.36 -15.87 7.37
C VAL A 54 9.52 -15.42 8.56
N LYS A 55 10.02 -14.42 9.29
CA LYS A 55 9.24 -13.63 10.26
C LYS A 55 8.68 -12.42 9.52
N ASP A 56 7.38 -12.42 9.25
CA ASP A 56 6.68 -11.44 8.43
C ASP A 56 5.74 -10.60 9.30
N PHE A 57 6.12 -9.34 9.57
CA PHE A 57 5.38 -8.40 10.39
C PHE A 57 4.61 -7.40 9.53
N ALA A 58 3.26 -7.49 9.56
CA ALA A 58 2.34 -6.60 8.86
C ALA A 58 1.83 -5.52 9.80
N LEU A 59 2.29 -4.29 9.63
CA LEU A 59 2.00 -3.16 10.51
C LEU A 59 1.64 -1.90 9.70
N GLY A 60 1.23 -0.82 10.38
CA GLY A 60 1.29 0.51 9.81
C GLY A 60 2.76 0.88 9.52
N SER A 61 3.02 1.45 8.35
CA SER A 61 4.41 1.61 7.90
C SER A 61 5.24 2.50 8.81
N VAL A 62 4.67 3.63 9.26
CA VAL A 62 5.38 4.55 10.17
C VAL A 62 5.62 3.89 11.54
N ASP A 63 4.66 3.11 12.03
CA ASP A 63 4.81 2.32 13.25
C ASP A 63 5.92 1.28 13.10
N ALA A 64 5.93 0.51 12.01
CA ALA A 64 6.98 -0.44 11.67
C ALA A 64 8.37 0.23 11.65
N GLY A 65 8.46 1.40 11.02
CA GLY A 65 9.68 2.20 11.00
C GLY A 65 10.17 2.56 12.41
N ARG A 66 9.26 2.96 13.32
CA ARG A 66 9.60 3.27 14.71
C ARG A 66 10.00 2.04 15.52
N GLN A 67 9.34 0.89 15.30
CA GLN A 67 9.72 -0.35 15.96
C GLN A 67 11.14 -0.79 15.59
N ILE A 68 11.51 -0.66 14.32
CA ILE A 68 12.89 -0.95 13.87
C ILE A 68 13.87 0.05 14.46
N THR A 69 13.56 1.33 14.48
CA THR A 69 14.51 2.40 14.82
C THR A 69 14.56 2.68 16.32
N ALA A 70 13.54 3.31 16.89
CA ALA A 70 13.46 3.63 18.31
C ALA A 70 13.26 2.38 19.19
N GLY A 71 12.49 1.40 18.69
CA GLY A 71 12.23 0.13 19.37
C GLY A 71 13.39 -0.87 19.31
N GLY A 72 14.40 -0.62 18.46
CA GLY A 72 15.59 -1.48 18.33
C GLY A 72 15.29 -2.89 17.81
N GLN A 73 14.14 -3.09 17.14
CA GLN A 73 13.77 -4.39 16.59
C GLN A 73 14.65 -4.76 15.39
N ALA A 74 15.15 -5.98 15.39
CA ALA A 74 15.91 -6.49 14.24
C ALA A 74 15.01 -6.60 13.01
N ALA A 75 15.47 -6.10 11.88
CA ALA A 75 14.80 -6.21 10.60
C ALA A 75 15.82 -6.37 9.47
N ASP A 76 15.49 -7.22 8.50
CA ASP A 76 16.29 -7.36 7.28
C ASP A 76 15.73 -6.48 6.16
N LEU A 77 14.40 -6.48 6.01
CA LEU A 77 13.70 -5.72 4.99
C LEU A 77 12.62 -4.83 5.61
N TYR A 78 12.49 -3.64 5.06
CA TYR A 78 11.39 -2.72 5.35
C TYR A 78 10.67 -2.34 4.05
N ALA A 79 9.35 -2.61 3.99
CA ALA A 79 8.52 -2.40 2.82
C ALA A 79 7.27 -1.57 3.15
N PRO A 80 7.36 -0.24 3.19
CA PRO A 80 6.25 0.65 3.52
C PRO A 80 5.26 0.81 2.36
N ALA A 81 4.04 1.24 2.70
CA ALA A 81 3.00 1.62 1.75
C ALA A 81 3.23 3.01 1.12
N ASP A 82 4.21 3.75 1.61
CA ASP A 82 4.70 4.97 0.98
C ASP A 82 6.22 4.89 0.82
N TYR A 83 6.69 4.94 -0.42
CA TYR A 83 8.12 4.94 -0.73
C TYR A 83 8.85 6.13 -0.08
N LEU A 84 8.14 7.23 0.18
CA LEU A 84 8.68 8.39 0.87
C LEU A 84 9.06 8.09 2.33
N ASP A 85 8.48 7.08 2.97
CA ASP A 85 8.89 6.68 4.32
C ASP A 85 10.37 6.23 4.33
N ILE A 86 10.84 5.59 3.26
CA ILE A 86 12.26 5.23 3.14
C ILE A 86 13.10 6.49 2.89
N ASP A 87 12.65 7.36 1.97
CA ASP A 87 13.45 8.51 1.54
C ASP A 87 13.51 9.63 2.58
N LEU A 88 12.41 9.85 3.32
CA LEU A 88 12.31 10.97 4.29
C LEU A 88 12.61 10.57 5.74
N PHE A 89 12.42 9.30 6.10
CA PHE A 89 12.67 8.82 7.46
C PHE A 89 13.93 7.95 7.56
N MET A 90 13.99 6.84 6.81
CA MET A 90 15.00 5.82 7.01
C MET A 90 16.39 6.21 6.48
N LYS A 91 16.45 6.77 5.28
CA LYS A 91 17.72 7.18 4.66
C LYS A 91 18.39 8.34 5.39
N PRO A 92 17.68 9.45 5.72
CA PRO A 92 18.30 10.56 6.46
C PRO A 92 18.78 10.17 7.86
N ALA A 93 18.10 9.23 8.52
CA ALA A 93 18.48 8.70 9.83
C ALA A 93 19.55 7.60 9.77
N GLY A 94 20.00 7.21 8.58
CA GLY A 94 21.08 6.26 8.37
C GLY A 94 20.72 4.79 8.54
N TYR A 95 19.42 4.43 8.47
CA TYR A 95 18.94 3.06 8.57
C TYR A 95 18.82 2.34 7.21
N ALA A 96 18.79 3.08 6.11
CA ALA A 96 18.70 2.56 4.75
C ALA A 96 19.63 3.33 3.81
N ASP A 97 20.15 2.66 2.79
CA ASP A 97 21.02 3.27 1.78
C ASP A 97 20.31 3.53 0.45
N PHE A 98 19.25 2.79 0.16
CA PHE A 98 18.52 2.87 -1.10
C PHE A 98 17.02 2.62 -0.91
N ASN A 99 16.25 2.94 -1.95
CA ASN A 99 14.82 2.68 -2.02
C ASN A 99 14.49 2.09 -3.39
N ILE A 100 13.92 0.88 -3.44
CA ILE A 100 13.41 0.25 -4.66
C ILE A 100 11.90 0.43 -4.67
N VAL A 101 11.37 1.20 -5.63
CA VAL A 101 9.93 1.39 -5.83
C VAL A 101 9.44 0.28 -6.76
N PHE A 102 8.67 -0.67 -6.22
CA PHE A 102 8.33 -1.91 -6.91
C PHE A 102 6.85 -2.04 -7.29
N ALA A 103 5.97 -1.23 -6.70
CA ALA A 103 4.55 -1.27 -7.00
C ALA A 103 3.92 0.13 -6.88
N ARG A 104 2.78 0.32 -7.54
CA ARG A 104 1.99 1.56 -7.54
C ARG A 104 0.51 1.27 -7.33
N GLY A 105 -0.25 2.30 -7.00
CA GLY A 105 -1.68 2.20 -6.82
C GLY A 105 -2.38 3.54 -6.85
N LYS A 106 -3.57 3.57 -6.32
CA LYS A 106 -4.37 4.78 -6.11
C LYS A 106 -5.26 4.63 -4.90
N MET A 107 -5.78 5.73 -4.42
CA MET A 107 -6.82 5.76 -3.41
C MET A 107 -8.20 5.77 -4.06
N VAL A 108 -9.15 5.08 -3.44
CA VAL A 108 -10.55 5.04 -3.84
C VAL A 108 -11.45 5.29 -2.63
N LEU A 109 -12.68 5.69 -2.90
CA LEU A 109 -13.70 5.85 -1.88
C LEU A 109 -14.56 4.58 -1.83
N ALA A 110 -14.49 3.85 -0.72
CA ALA A 110 -15.32 2.67 -0.45
C ALA A 110 -16.53 3.02 0.41
N TYR A 111 -17.62 2.26 0.24
CA TYR A 111 -18.87 2.42 1.01
C TYR A 111 -19.64 1.10 1.12
N SER A 112 -20.55 1.03 2.10
CA SER A 112 -21.54 -0.05 2.24
C SER A 112 -22.82 0.37 1.51
N ALA A 113 -23.27 -0.44 0.53
CA ALA A 113 -24.47 -0.14 -0.24
C ALA A 113 -25.73 -0.15 0.67
N SER A 114 -25.84 -1.14 1.56
CA SER A 114 -26.94 -1.23 2.52
C SER A 114 -26.88 -0.10 3.58
N GLY A 115 -25.68 0.32 3.99
CA GLY A 115 -25.48 1.44 4.90
C GLY A 115 -25.99 2.76 4.34
N LEU A 116 -25.64 3.05 3.06
CA LEU A 116 -26.14 4.25 2.37
C LEU A 116 -27.67 4.22 2.22
N ALA A 117 -28.23 3.07 1.82
CA ALA A 117 -29.68 2.90 1.68
C ALA A 117 -30.42 3.13 3.02
N ALA A 118 -29.90 2.59 4.13
CA ALA A 118 -30.47 2.77 5.46
C ALA A 118 -30.51 4.24 5.91
N LYS A 119 -29.52 5.04 5.51
CA LYS A 119 -29.46 6.49 5.78
C LYS A 119 -30.15 7.34 4.72
N LYS A 120 -30.76 6.73 3.72
CA LYS A 120 -31.39 7.44 2.58
C LYS A 120 -30.43 8.44 1.90
N LEU A 121 -29.15 8.11 1.86
CA LEU A 121 -28.16 8.90 1.14
C LEU A 121 -28.31 8.66 -0.36
N PRO A 122 -28.04 9.68 -1.20
CA PRO A 122 -28.12 9.50 -2.65
C PRO A 122 -27.13 8.40 -3.09
N PRO A 123 -27.52 7.58 -4.09
CA PRO A 123 -26.60 6.60 -4.64
C PRO A 123 -25.40 7.35 -5.22
N ILE A 124 -24.21 6.87 -4.88
CA ILE A 124 -23.01 7.25 -5.60
C ILE A 124 -23.09 6.50 -6.93
N ALA A 125 -23.07 7.24 -8.03
CA ALA A 125 -23.14 6.63 -9.36
C ALA A 125 -21.97 5.63 -9.48
N GLU A 126 -22.29 4.34 -9.50
CA GLU A 126 -21.35 3.27 -9.77
C GLU A 126 -20.97 3.36 -11.26
N THR A 127 -20.01 4.18 -11.57
CA THR A 127 -19.38 4.09 -12.88
C THR A 127 -18.42 2.92 -12.81
N GLY A 128 -18.88 1.75 -13.26
CA GLY A 128 -18.04 0.60 -13.50
C GLY A 128 -16.98 0.94 -14.54
N GLY A 129 -15.95 1.68 -14.15
CA GLY A 129 -14.94 2.16 -15.04
C GLY A 129 -14.07 3.26 -14.42
N THR A 130 -13.28 3.87 -15.26
CA THR A 130 -12.30 4.92 -14.94
C THR A 130 -12.93 6.31 -14.69
N GLN A 131 -14.24 6.48 -14.80
CA GLN A 131 -14.88 7.79 -14.58
C GLN A 131 -15.04 8.07 -13.08
N ALA A 132 -14.57 9.24 -12.68
CA ALA A 132 -14.68 9.72 -11.30
C ALA A 132 -16.10 10.20 -10.99
N VAL A 133 -16.54 9.96 -9.75
CA VAL A 133 -17.83 10.46 -9.26
C VAL A 133 -17.78 11.98 -9.07
N ALA A 134 -18.75 12.70 -9.60
CA ALA A 134 -18.71 14.16 -9.62
C ALA A 134 -18.94 14.78 -8.22
N ASN A 135 -19.88 14.28 -7.42
CA ASN A 135 -20.37 14.96 -6.20
C ASN A 135 -20.12 14.19 -4.91
N TRP A 136 -19.10 13.32 -4.88
CA TRP A 136 -18.80 12.51 -3.71
C TRP A 136 -18.56 13.36 -2.45
N TYR A 137 -17.86 14.49 -2.57
CA TYR A 137 -17.54 15.37 -1.45
C TYR A 137 -18.78 16.05 -0.83
N GLU A 138 -19.84 16.29 -1.62
CA GLU A 138 -21.10 16.83 -1.12
C GLU A 138 -21.87 15.81 -0.28
N ILE A 139 -21.69 14.51 -0.59
CA ILE A 139 -22.28 13.43 0.20
C ILE A 139 -21.52 13.27 1.51
N LEU A 140 -20.20 13.28 1.47
CA LEU A 140 -19.34 13.09 2.64
C LEU A 140 -19.47 14.20 3.68
N THR A 141 -19.90 15.40 3.29
CA THR A 141 -20.11 16.54 4.18
C THR A 141 -21.54 16.70 4.68
N LYS A 142 -22.44 15.75 4.37
CA LYS A 142 -23.82 15.78 4.89
C LYS A 142 -23.87 15.46 6.39
N PRO A 143 -24.78 16.10 7.15
CA PRO A 143 -24.98 15.76 8.56
C PRO A 143 -25.25 14.27 8.76
N GLY A 144 -24.64 13.67 9.78
CA GLY A 144 -24.81 12.26 10.13
C GLY A 144 -24.02 11.28 9.26
N VAL A 145 -23.25 11.74 8.28
CA VAL A 145 -22.29 10.90 7.54
C VAL A 145 -21.01 10.75 8.36
N ALA A 146 -20.47 9.55 8.40
CA ALA A 146 -19.20 9.23 9.05
C ALA A 146 -18.21 8.64 8.05
N ILE A 147 -16.94 9.10 8.10
CA ILE A 147 -15.84 8.65 7.25
C ILE A 147 -14.86 7.87 8.12
N GLY A 148 -14.67 6.59 7.84
CA GLY A 148 -13.67 5.77 8.53
C GLY A 148 -12.25 6.18 8.18
N GLY A 149 -11.44 6.47 9.18
CA GLY A 149 -10.02 6.77 9.07
C GLY A 149 -9.18 5.95 10.03
N GLY A 150 -7.93 5.70 9.71
CA GLY A 150 -6.94 5.16 10.63
C GLY A 150 -6.18 6.28 11.36
N ASN A 151 -5.27 5.89 12.25
CA ASN A 151 -4.37 6.84 12.89
C ASN A 151 -3.30 7.32 11.88
N PRO A 152 -3.31 8.60 11.47
CA PRO A 152 -2.40 9.12 10.45
C PRO A 152 -0.93 9.12 10.90
N PHE A 153 -0.66 9.02 12.21
CA PHE A 153 0.69 8.97 12.74
C PHE A 153 1.33 7.57 12.67
N LEU A 154 0.58 6.56 12.23
CA LEU A 154 1.04 5.18 12.20
C LEU A 154 1.11 4.59 10.78
N ASP A 155 0.28 5.08 9.86
CA ASP A 155 0.09 4.40 8.56
C ASP A 155 -0.17 5.36 7.38
N PRO A 156 0.49 5.13 6.22
CA PRO A 156 0.27 5.91 5.01
C PRO A 156 -1.18 5.87 4.48
N GLY A 157 -1.86 4.74 4.59
CA GLY A 157 -3.27 4.65 4.20
C GLY A 157 -4.14 5.61 4.99
N ALA A 158 -3.78 5.84 6.26
CA ALA A 158 -4.48 6.76 7.13
C ALA A 158 -4.17 8.23 6.83
N TYR A 159 -2.88 8.61 6.65
CA TYR A 159 -2.56 10.02 6.39
C TYR A 159 -2.89 10.48 4.96
N ARG A 160 -3.05 9.55 4.01
CA ARG A 160 -3.54 9.89 2.67
C ARG A 160 -5.00 10.35 2.66
N GLY A 161 -5.81 9.99 3.66
CA GLY A 161 -7.15 10.54 3.83
C GLY A 161 -7.16 12.07 3.91
N PRO A 162 -6.52 12.69 4.90
CA PRO A 162 -6.32 14.14 4.96
C PRO A 162 -5.72 14.76 3.69
N MET A 163 -4.75 14.09 3.02
CA MET A 163 -4.20 14.58 1.76
C MET A 163 -5.26 14.65 0.64
N ILE A 164 -6.12 13.63 0.54
CA ILE A 164 -7.23 13.60 -0.42
C ILE A 164 -8.21 14.74 -0.16
N PHE A 165 -8.49 15.06 1.11
CA PHE A 165 -9.37 16.18 1.45
C PHE A 165 -8.76 17.53 1.08
N GLN A 166 -7.45 17.71 1.30
CA GLN A 166 -6.72 18.91 0.85
C GLN A 166 -6.74 19.04 -0.67
N LEU A 167 -6.48 17.94 -1.39
CA LEU A 167 -6.54 17.91 -2.85
C LEU A 167 -7.95 18.18 -3.40
N ALA A 168 -8.99 17.67 -2.74
CA ALA A 168 -10.37 17.94 -3.10
C ALA A 168 -10.73 19.43 -2.92
N GLU A 169 -10.31 20.04 -1.81
CA GLU A 169 -10.49 21.49 -1.58
C GLU A 169 -9.86 22.32 -2.70
N ALA A 170 -8.61 21.99 -3.06
CA ALA A 170 -7.89 22.68 -4.13
C ALA A 170 -8.52 22.48 -5.52
N TYR A 171 -8.88 21.22 -5.84
CA TYR A 171 -9.43 20.83 -7.14
C TYR A 171 -10.83 21.44 -7.39
N TYR A 172 -11.73 21.30 -6.42
CA TYR A 172 -13.10 21.84 -6.53
C TYR A 172 -13.19 23.32 -6.19
N LYS A 173 -12.09 23.94 -5.73
CA LYS A 173 -12.05 25.36 -5.32
C LYS A 173 -13.14 25.68 -4.27
N LYS A 174 -13.31 24.79 -3.30
CA LYS A 174 -14.32 24.90 -2.23
C LYS A 174 -13.64 25.20 -0.90
N PRO A 175 -13.55 26.47 -0.47
CA PRO A 175 -12.94 26.83 0.81
C PRO A 175 -13.56 26.06 1.99
N ASN A 176 -12.73 25.64 2.93
CA ASN A 176 -13.10 24.88 4.12
C ASN A 176 -13.60 23.43 3.85
N LEU A 177 -13.53 22.90 2.62
CA LEU A 177 -13.92 21.53 2.32
C LEU A 177 -13.08 20.52 3.10
N TYR A 178 -11.78 20.77 3.20
CA TYR A 178 -10.84 19.96 4.00
C TYR A 178 -11.31 19.81 5.45
N ASN A 179 -11.57 20.94 6.13
CA ASN A 179 -12.00 20.93 7.54
C ASN A 179 -13.38 20.29 7.70
N ASN A 180 -14.30 20.55 6.76
CA ASN A 180 -15.63 19.94 6.78
C ASN A 180 -15.52 18.42 6.68
N MET A 181 -14.77 17.85 5.74
CA MET A 181 -14.57 16.41 5.63
C MET A 181 -13.85 15.82 6.85
N LEU A 182 -12.82 16.52 7.36
CA LEU A 182 -12.09 16.08 8.54
C LEU A 182 -12.98 15.98 9.78
N GLY A 183 -13.97 16.87 9.91
CA GLY A 183 -14.98 16.85 10.99
C GLY A 183 -15.88 15.61 10.95
N HIS A 184 -15.97 14.89 9.86
CA HIS A 184 -16.73 13.64 9.71
C HIS A 184 -15.89 12.37 9.93
N VAL A 185 -14.57 12.50 10.17
CA VAL A 185 -13.69 11.35 10.32
C VAL A 185 -13.85 10.69 11.69
N VAL A 186 -14.12 9.39 11.67
CA VAL A 186 -14.14 8.51 12.83
C VAL A 186 -12.90 7.62 12.76
N ILE A 187 -12.05 7.67 13.78
CA ILE A 187 -10.86 6.85 13.82
C ILE A 187 -11.25 5.41 14.16
N ALA A 188 -11.04 4.51 13.21
CA ALA A 188 -11.18 3.07 13.42
C ALA A 188 -9.98 2.57 14.24
N GLY A 189 -10.24 1.92 15.35
CA GLY A 189 -9.21 1.24 16.15
C GLY A 189 -8.91 -0.17 15.62
N SER A 190 -7.96 -0.83 16.28
CA SER A 190 -7.66 -2.26 16.06
C SER A 190 -8.45 -3.20 16.97
N ASP A 191 -9.29 -2.67 17.85
CA ASP A 191 -10.14 -3.44 18.74
C ASP A 191 -11.26 -4.14 17.94
N PRO A 192 -11.64 -5.39 18.30
CA PRO A 192 -12.74 -6.11 17.64
C PRO A 192 -14.10 -5.38 17.68
N SER A 193 -14.30 -4.48 18.63
CA SER A 193 -15.50 -3.61 18.74
C SER A 193 -15.38 -2.31 17.94
N ALA A 194 -14.24 -2.04 17.33
CA ALA A 194 -13.99 -0.82 16.59
C ALA A 194 -15.00 -0.64 15.44
N PRO A 195 -15.34 0.61 15.09
CA PRO A 195 -16.20 0.91 13.96
C PRO A 195 -15.65 0.30 12.67
N THR A 196 -16.53 -0.27 11.85
CA THR A 196 -16.22 -0.82 10.53
C THR A 196 -17.16 -0.22 9.48
N LEU A 197 -16.81 -0.39 8.20
CA LEU A 197 -17.65 0.08 7.09
C LEU A 197 -19.04 -0.58 7.16
N GLY A 198 -20.08 0.24 7.13
CA GLY A 198 -21.48 -0.17 7.36
C GLY A 198 -21.89 -0.36 8.84
N LYS A 199 -20.90 -0.33 9.77
CA LYS A 199 -21.12 -0.41 11.22
C LYS A 199 -20.26 0.63 11.93
N GLY A 200 -20.71 1.89 11.97
CA GLY A 200 -20.02 2.97 12.65
C GLY A 200 -19.44 4.03 11.71
N PHE A 201 -19.15 3.70 10.46
CA PHE A 201 -18.91 4.68 9.41
C PHE A 201 -19.48 4.23 8.05
N ASP A 202 -19.75 5.21 7.18
CA ASP A 202 -20.43 5.03 5.92
C ASP A 202 -19.47 4.91 4.75
N PHE A 203 -18.35 5.63 4.83
CA PHE A 203 -17.33 5.73 3.79
C PHE A 203 -15.96 5.47 4.36
N GLN A 204 -15.04 5.01 3.49
CA GLN A 204 -13.64 4.83 3.81
C GLN A 204 -12.77 5.11 2.59
N LEU A 205 -11.70 5.88 2.79
CA LEU A 205 -10.63 5.97 1.81
C LEU A 205 -9.67 4.79 1.97
N THR A 206 -9.40 4.09 0.88
CA THR A 206 -8.54 2.90 0.89
C THR A 206 -7.81 2.73 -0.44
N TYR A 207 -6.81 1.84 -0.47
CA TYR A 207 -6.14 1.47 -1.72
C TYR A 207 -7.04 0.65 -2.63
N GLU A 208 -7.02 0.92 -3.93
CA GLU A 208 -7.88 0.25 -4.92
C GLU A 208 -7.73 -1.28 -4.88
N HIS A 209 -6.51 -1.82 -4.79
CA HIS A 209 -6.30 -3.28 -4.77
C HIS A 209 -6.96 -3.95 -3.56
N ASN A 210 -6.97 -3.29 -2.39
CA ASN A 210 -7.69 -3.77 -1.21
C ASN A 210 -9.20 -3.69 -1.42
N ALA A 211 -9.70 -2.57 -1.96
CA ALA A 211 -11.12 -2.40 -2.25
C ALA A 211 -11.61 -3.44 -3.25
N ARG A 212 -10.88 -3.65 -4.35
CA ARG A 212 -11.17 -4.67 -5.36
C ARG A 212 -11.27 -6.07 -4.75
N ALA A 213 -10.30 -6.44 -3.92
CA ALA A 213 -10.27 -7.74 -3.28
C ALA A 213 -11.42 -7.93 -2.27
N THR A 214 -11.80 -6.89 -1.54
CA THR A 214 -12.94 -6.95 -0.61
C THR A 214 -14.26 -7.04 -1.35
N ALA A 215 -14.44 -6.29 -2.45
CA ALA A 215 -15.65 -6.32 -3.26
C ALA A 215 -15.91 -7.70 -3.92
N GLN A 216 -14.86 -8.47 -4.19
CA GLN A 216 -15.01 -9.84 -4.71
C GLN A 216 -15.66 -10.81 -3.72
N THR A 217 -15.51 -10.57 -2.43
CA THR A 217 -15.98 -11.49 -1.37
C THR A 217 -17.14 -10.92 -0.55
N ASN A 218 -17.40 -9.61 -0.66
CA ASN A 218 -18.48 -8.94 0.05
C ASN A 218 -19.38 -8.17 -0.93
N PRO A 219 -20.58 -8.66 -1.26
CA PRO A 219 -21.49 -8.03 -2.21
C PRO A 219 -22.06 -6.69 -1.74
N ASP A 220 -21.98 -6.37 -0.44
CA ASP A 220 -22.39 -5.06 0.10
C ASP A 220 -21.29 -4.00 -0.03
N TYR A 221 -20.05 -4.42 -0.19
CA TYR A 221 -18.90 -3.51 -0.33
C TYR A 221 -18.81 -2.98 -1.75
N ARG A 222 -18.79 -1.68 -1.88
CA ARG A 222 -18.64 -0.95 -3.16
C ARG A 222 -17.50 0.05 -3.06
N TYR A 223 -16.94 0.43 -4.19
CA TYR A 223 -15.99 1.53 -4.25
C TYR A 223 -16.08 2.29 -5.57
N VAL A 224 -15.68 3.54 -5.54
CA VAL A 224 -15.67 4.43 -6.70
C VAL A 224 -14.32 5.11 -6.83
N ASN A 225 -13.94 5.41 -8.07
CA ASN A 225 -12.74 6.19 -8.35
C ASN A 225 -12.96 7.67 -8.06
N LEU A 226 -11.91 8.33 -7.61
CA LEU A 226 -11.84 9.78 -7.48
C LEU A 226 -11.09 10.36 -8.70
N PRO A 227 -11.23 11.66 -9.01
CA PRO A 227 -10.43 12.32 -10.04
C PRO A 227 -8.92 12.08 -9.87
N ASP A 228 -8.18 12.02 -10.95
CA ASP A 228 -6.73 11.76 -10.91
C ASP A 228 -5.95 12.88 -10.19
N GLU A 229 -6.50 14.10 -10.14
CA GLU A 229 -5.98 15.20 -9.34
C GLU A 229 -6.09 14.96 -7.82
N ILE A 230 -6.92 14.00 -7.41
CA ILE A 230 -7.25 13.76 -6.00
C ILE A 230 -6.78 12.38 -5.53
N ASN A 231 -6.88 11.36 -6.39
CA ASN A 231 -6.71 9.95 -6.00
C ASN A 231 -5.24 9.50 -5.83
N LEU A 232 -4.27 10.39 -6.05
CA LEU A 232 -2.82 10.10 -5.93
C LEU A 232 -2.35 8.96 -6.84
N SER A 233 -2.91 8.79 -8.05
CA SER A 233 -2.55 7.69 -8.96
C SER A 233 -1.42 8.03 -9.92
N ASP A 234 -1.30 9.29 -10.33
CA ASP A 234 -0.51 9.70 -11.49
C ASP A 234 0.81 10.38 -11.07
N PRO A 235 1.97 9.74 -11.31
CA PRO A 235 3.27 10.35 -11.03
C PRO A 235 3.53 11.65 -11.83
N ALA A 236 2.85 11.86 -12.96
CA ALA A 236 2.96 13.12 -13.70
C ALA A 236 2.32 14.29 -12.95
N LYS A 237 1.45 14.02 -11.99
CA LYS A 237 0.79 15.02 -11.12
C LYS A 237 1.50 15.24 -9.79
N ASP A 238 2.68 14.67 -9.55
CA ASP A 238 3.39 14.82 -8.28
C ASP A 238 3.68 16.29 -7.91
N ALA A 239 3.92 17.13 -8.90
CA ALA A 239 4.08 18.58 -8.64
C ALA A 239 2.79 19.19 -8.08
N TYR A 240 1.64 18.84 -8.65
CA TYR A 240 0.33 19.29 -8.18
C TYR A 240 0.00 18.72 -6.79
N TYR A 241 0.23 17.43 -6.57
CA TYR A 241 0.00 16.80 -5.26
C TYR A 241 0.85 17.45 -4.17
N ARG A 242 2.14 17.66 -4.43
CA ARG A 242 3.08 18.30 -3.50
C ARG A 242 2.72 19.73 -3.15
N GLN A 243 2.22 20.49 -4.13
CA GLN A 243 1.80 21.86 -3.92
C GLN A 243 0.55 21.98 -3.07
N ASN A 244 -0.38 21.01 -3.16
CA ASN A 244 -1.72 21.14 -2.61
C ASN A 244 -2.00 20.20 -1.43
N ALA A 245 -1.08 19.29 -1.09
CA ALA A 245 -1.25 18.39 0.05
C ALA A 245 0.05 18.16 0.81
N VAL A 246 -0.06 18.19 2.14
CA VAL A 246 1.03 17.89 3.06
C VAL A 246 0.46 17.37 4.38
N VAL A 247 1.14 16.40 4.98
CA VAL A 247 0.90 16.00 6.37
C VAL A 247 2.19 16.11 7.16
N VAL A 248 2.09 16.48 8.44
CA VAL A 248 3.24 16.56 9.34
C VAL A 248 3.11 15.45 10.37
N LEU A 249 4.11 14.58 10.40
CA LEU A 249 4.14 13.42 11.29
C LEU A 249 5.25 13.58 12.33
N PRO A 250 5.10 12.99 13.53
CA PRO A 250 6.23 12.79 14.43
C PRO A 250 7.30 11.93 13.74
N GLY A 251 8.57 12.26 13.96
CA GLY A 251 9.69 11.48 13.41
C GLY A 251 9.81 10.09 14.00
N LEU A 252 10.94 9.43 13.72
CA LEU A 252 11.20 8.03 14.15
C LEU A 252 11.44 7.85 15.65
N GLY A 253 11.51 8.94 16.43
CA GLY A 253 11.74 8.87 17.88
C GLY A 253 13.19 8.59 18.28
N THR A 254 14.15 8.72 17.37
CA THR A 254 15.58 8.57 17.63
C THR A 254 16.31 9.90 17.55
N THR A 255 17.51 9.99 18.15
CA THR A 255 18.38 11.16 18.06
C THR A 255 18.87 11.44 16.63
N ARG A 256 18.79 10.46 15.74
CA ARG A 256 19.18 10.57 14.32
C ARG A 256 18.05 11.08 13.42
N SER A 257 16.82 11.12 13.91
CA SER A 257 15.66 11.58 13.13
C SER A 257 15.23 12.99 13.55
N ALA A 258 14.65 13.75 12.61
CA ALA A 258 13.96 14.99 12.93
C ALA A 258 12.79 14.72 13.92
N ARG A 259 12.43 15.74 14.72
CA ARG A 259 11.27 15.64 15.63
C ARG A 259 9.96 15.48 14.87
N THR A 260 9.84 16.17 13.76
CA THR A 260 8.68 16.10 12.85
C THR A 260 9.17 16.01 11.42
N ILE A 261 8.39 15.33 10.58
CA ILE A 261 8.68 15.15 9.15
C ILE A 261 7.44 15.55 8.38
N ALA A 262 7.61 16.49 7.44
CA ALA A 262 6.57 16.86 6.50
C ALA A 262 6.59 15.88 5.31
N ILE A 263 5.50 15.17 5.08
CA ILE A 263 5.31 14.29 3.92
C ILE A 263 4.45 15.04 2.92
N PRO A 264 5.00 15.42 1.77
CA PRO A 264 4.23 16.06 0.71
C PRO A 264 3.33 15.05 0.01
N GLY A 265 2.25 15.53 -0.61
CA GLY A 265 1.45 14.73 -1.52
C GLY A 265 2.31 14.18 -2.66
N ALA A 266 2.16 12.89 -2.94
CA ALA A 266 2.85 12.18 -4.02
C ALA A 266 1.98 11.01 -4.49
N HIS A 267 2.29 10.47 -5.68
CA HIS A 267 1.59 9.30 -6.18
C HIS A 267 1.77 8.10 -5.23
N VAL A 268 0.74 7.27 -5.15
CA VAL A 268 0.76 6.05 -4.33
C VAL A 268 1.72 5.03 -4.93
N ALA A 269 2.80 4.74 -4.21
CA ALA A 269 3.75 3.71 -4.57
C ALA A 269 4.36 3.05 -3.33
N TRP A 270 4.67 1.76 -3.45
CA TRP A 270 5.31 0.96 -2.41
C TRP A 270 6.80 0.88 -2.68
N GLY A 271 7.57 1.20 -1.65
CA GLY A 271 9.02 1.02 -1.64
C GLY A 271 9.44 -0.23 -0.87
N ILE A 272 10.66 -0.67 -1.10
CA ILE A 272 11.33 -1.68 -0.27
C ILE A 272 12.81 -1.35 -0.15
N THR A 273 13.35 -1.56 1.03
CA THR A 273 14.79 -1.41 1.28
C THR A 273 15.33 -2.56 2.10
N LEU A 274 16.62 -2.83 1.91
CA LEU A 274 17.42 -3.67 2.79
C LEU A 274 17.93 -2.79 3.93
N MET A 275 17.67 -3.20 5.17
CA MET A 275 18.15 -2.48 6.34
C MET A 275 19.68 -2.50 6.38
N LYS A 276 20.28 -1.39 6.81
CA LYS A 276 21.73 -1.25 6.82
C LYS A 276 22.41 -2.29 7.72
N ASP A 277 21.80 -2.51 8.88
CA ASP A 277 22.27 -3.45 9.90
C ASP A 277 21.48 -4.79 9.86
N ALA A 278 21.03 -5.19 8.65
CA ALA A 278 20.27 -6.43 8.44
C ALA A 278 21.02 -7.66 8.93
N PRO A 279 20.51 -8.40 9.94
CA PRO A 279 21.20 -9.58 10.49
C PRO A 279 21.28 -10.74 9.50
N ASN A 280 20.31 -10.84 8.56
CA ASN A 280 20.25 -11.91 7.58
C ASN A 280 20.37 -11.36 6.14
N ARG A 281 21.33 -10.47 5.91
CA ARG A 281 21.52 -9.71 4.67
C ARG A 281 21.46 -10.57 3.41
N THR A 282 22.14 -11.73 3.39
CA THR A 282 22.14 -12.62 2.23
C THR A 282 20.75 -13.17 1.92
N ASN A 283 19.98 -13.53 2.94
CA ASN A 283 18.62 -14.04 2.79
C ASN A 283 17.66 -12.94 2.30
N ALA A 284 17.85 -11.72 2.79
CA ALA A 284 17.11 -10.55 2.34
C ALA A 284 17.35 -10.26 0.84
N ILE A 285 18.58 -10.36 0.37
CA ILE A 285 18.91 -10.21 -1.06
C ILE A 285 18.22 -11.28 -1.90
N LYS A 286 18.21 -12.54 -1.45
CA LYS A 286 17.47 -13.63 -2.14
C LYS A 286 15.97 -13.33 -2.23
N PHE A 287 15.37 -12.82 -1.16
CA PHE A 287 13.96 -12.45 -1.17
C PHE A 287 13.68 -11.27 -2.12
N LEU A 288 14.54 -10.25 -2.14
CA LEU A 288 14.46 -9.14 -3.10
C LEU A 288 14.57 -9.65 -4.55
N GLN A 289 15.43 -10.61 -4.82
CA GLN A 289 15.53 -11.24 -6.15
C GLN A 289 14.22 -11.94 -6.53
N LEU A 290 13.56 -12.64 -5.61
CA LEU A 290 12.25 -13.25 -5.86
C LEU A 290 11.18 -12.18 -6.09
N LEU A 291 11.08 -11.17 -5.24
CA LEU A 291 10.11 -10.08 -5.37
C LEU A 291 10.24 -9.35 -6.71
N LEU A 292 11.47 -9.12 -7.16
CA LEU A 292 11.80 -8.41 -8.40
C LEU A 292 11.83 -9.31 -9.64
N SER A 293 11.55 -10.61 -9.51
CA SER A 293 11.45 -11.56 -10.61
C SER A 293 10.09 -11.54 -11.31
N ALA A 294 9.96 -12.28 -12.40
CA ALA A 294 8.68 -12.50 -13.08
C ALA A 294 7.62 -13.13 -12.14
N THR A 295 8.05 -14.03 -11.24
CA THR A 295 7.17 -14.62 -10.21
C THR A 295 6.64 -13.55 -9.25
N GLY A 296 7.50 -12.66 -8.76
CA GLY A 296 7.10 -11.56 -7.90
C GLY A 296 6.13 -10.59 -8.60
N LYS A 297 6.41 -10.28 -9.88
CA LYS A 297 5.51 -9.47 -10.71
C LYS A 297 4.12 -10.11 -10.82
N SER A 298 4.03 -11.40 -11.19
CA SER A 298 2.75 -12.11 -11.34
C SER A 298 1.98 -12.14 -10.02
N THR A 299 2.68 -12.41 -8.92
CA THR A 299 2.07 -12.45 -7.58
C THR A 299 1.48 -11.09 -7.17
N LEU A 300 2.17 -9.99 -7.50
CA LEU A 300 1.66 -8.63 -7.27
C LEU A 300 0.45 -8.34 -8.15
N ASP A 301 0.50 -8.66 -9.45
CA ASP A 301 -0.62 -8.46 -10.39
C ASP A 301 -1.90 -9.16 -9.90
N GLU A 302 -1.77 -10.36 -9.35
CA GLU A 302 -2.90 -11.18 -8.90
C GLU A 302 -3.43 -10.75 -7.51
N ASN A 303 -2.54 -10.41 -6.58
CA ASN A 303 -2.87 -10.36 -5.15
C ASN A 303 -2.57 -9.01 -4.48
N GLY A 304 -1.98 -8.05 -5.18
CA GLY A 304 -1.45 -6.82 -4.56
C GLY A 304 -1.70 -5.55 -5.35
N PRO A 305 -0.91 -4.52 -5.02
CA PRO A 305 -0.83 -3.32 -5.83
C PRO A 305 -0.16 -3.62 -7.17
N SER A 306 -0.48 -2.82 -8.20
CA SER A 306 0.07 -3.01 -9.55
C SER A 306 1.59 -2.94 -9.56
N PRO A 307 2.30 -3.95 -10.07
CA PRO A 307 3.76 -3.94 -10.09
C PRO A 307 4.31 -2.85 -11.02
N ILE A 308 5.46 -2.31 -10.65
CA ILE A 308 6.31 -1.51 -11.52
C ILE A 308 7.38 -2.44 -12.07
N TRP A 309 7.38 -2.68 -13.38
CA TRP A 309 8.27 -3.67 -14.00
C TRP A 309 9.06 -3.09 -15.19
N PRO A 310 10.39 -3.10 -15.15
CA PRO A 310 11.23 -3.37 -13.98
C PRO A 310 10.97 -2.35 -12.85
N ALA A 311 11.19 -2.75 -11.60
CA ALA A 311 11.11 -1.85 -10.45
C ALA A 311 12.06 -0.67 -10.62
N ARG A 312 11.76 0.46 -9.98
CA ARG A 312 12.49 1.71 -10.19
C ARG A 312 13.34 2.07 -8.98
N VAL A 313 14.43 2.75 -9.25
CA VAL A 313 15.35 3.23 -8.23
C VAL A 313 15.97 4.55 -8.69
N SER A 314 16.24 5.48 -7.78
CA SER A 314 16.97 6.71 -8.12
C SER A 314 18.38 6.39 -8.60
N ARG A 315 18.99 7.25 -9.44
CA ARG A 315 20.39 7.05 -9.88
C ARG A 315 21.37 7.02 -8.71
N ALA A 316 21.12 7.80 -7.67
CA ALA A 316 21.95 7.83 -6.49
C ALA A 316 21.88 6.50 -5.73
N ASP A 317 20.68 5.96 -5.58
CA ASP A 317 20.44 4.70 -4.88
C ASP A 317 20.88 3.49 -5.70
N PHE A 318 20.78 3.54 -7.05
CA PHE A 318 21.24 2.46 -7.93
C PHE A 318 22.71 2.08 -7.68
N ARG A 319 23.57 3.06 -7.39
CA ARG A 319 24.98 2.84 -7.10
C ARG A 319 25.21 2.11 -5.77
N LYS A 320 24.25 2.20 -4.84
CA LYS A 320 24.32 1.59 -3.51
C LYS A 320 23.70 0.21 -3.44
N LEU A 321 23.02 -0.21 -4.54
CA LEU A 321 22.42 -1.54 -4.61
C LEU A 321 23.48 -2.63 -4.61
N PRO A 322 23.20 -3.78 -3.94
CA PRO A 322 23.93 -5.03 -4.18
C PRO A 322 23.99 -5.32 -5.69
N GLU A 323 25.13 -5.77 -6.18
CA GLU A 323 25.34 -6.00 -7.62
C GLU A 323 24.31 -6.95 -8.24
N SER A 324 23.94 -7.99 -7.50
CA SER A 324 22.96 -8.98 -7.94
C SER A 324 21.52 -8.43 -8.12
N LEU A 325 21.20 -7.26 -7.56
CA LEU A 325 19.90 -6.60 -7.71
C LEU A 325 19.87 -5.61 -8.89
N ARG A 326 21.03 -5.09 -9.32
CA ARG A 326 21.10 -4.06 -10.37
C ARG A 326 20.43 -4.46 -11.70
N PRO A 327 20.57 -5.72 -12.18
CA PRO A 327 19.90 -6.15 -13.40
C PRO A 327 18.36 -6.22 -13.30
N LEU A 328 17.82 -6.26 -12.09
CA LEU A 328 16.40 -6.43 -11.82
C LEU A 328 15.63 -5.11 -11.70
N VAL A 329 16.32 -3.98 -11.73
CA VAL A 329 15.74 -2.65 -11.54
C VAL A 329 16.17 -1.69 -12.65
N LYS A 330 15.40 -0.62 -12.81
CA LYS A 330 15.71 0.47 -13.75
C LYS A 330 16.04 1.76 -12.98
N ALA A 331 17.23 2.32 -13.24
CA ALA A 331 17.59 3.63 -12.72
C ALA A 331 16.73 4.72 -13.40
N GLU A 332 16.06 5.55 -12.63
CA GLU A 332 15.28 6.67 -13.16
C GLU A 332 16.21 7.76 -13.71
N ARG A 333 15.83 8.32 -14.86
CA ARG A 333 16.38 9.60 -15.32
C ARG A 333 15.72 10.70 -14.49
N LYS A 334 16.52 11.62 -13.95
CA LYS A 334 15.96 12.84 -13.38
C LYS A 334 15.20 13.62 -14.43
#